data_3ab57de8b5cab85f1b2d7a7f84c57d03
#
_entry.id   3ab57de8b5cab85f1b2d7a7f84c57d03
#
_cell.length_a   1.000
_cell.length_b   1.000
_cell.length_c   1.000
_cell.angle_alpha   90.00
_cell.angle_beta   90.00
_cell.angle_gamma   90.00
#
_symmetry.space_group_name_H-M   'P 1'
#
loop_
_entity.id
_entity.type
_entity.pdbx_description
1 polymer ?
#
loop_
_entity_poly.entity_id
_entity_poly.type
_entity_poly.pdbx_seq_one_letter_code
_entity_poly.pdbx_strand_id
1 'polypeptide(L)'
;MHKSTLETHHQPIMPVLALVLATFFWGSSFITVGSALEYTNPLTLVMLRFGVAAFFVLLMLKGRIADIPKRTWKAGAACAFLIYLGYTTNAAGLMTLQNSESGFLTALYVPITPLLVWVVFGKAPTKGAVCGVMMAFAGLVLLANPFTLSFSNNWGEWVTILSALISAVEIMVVGRVAPGTQARQLAFTQLFFTAVFAAVGLAVATAAGVPLKETTFNTTVVGGILWLAVIVAFVQVLLSWAQRYVPAGRAAVIFAMESVFAAIIGWFAGESLGTAGIIGGVLIVGGILCGEIRLPRRKAAPKELSS
;
A
#
# COMPACT_ATOMS: atom_id res chain seq x y z
N MET A 1 -16.21 -44.70 11.71
CA MET A 1 -16.05 -44.16 10.32
C MET A 1 -16.32 -42.66 10.32
N HIS A 2 -15.28 -41.86 10.47
CA HIS A 2 -15.38 -40.43 10.46
C HIS A 2 -14.81 -39.94 9.12
N LYS A 3 -15.69 -39.60 8.19
CA LYS A 3 -15.31 -38.97 6.91
C LYS A 3 -14.81 -37.57 7.22
N SER A 4 -13.49 -37.40 7.21
CA SER A 4 -12.88 -36.06 7.11
C SER A 4 -13.14 -35.53 5.70
N THR A 5 -14.19 -34.75 5.55
CA THR A 5 -14.39 -33.90 4.38
C THR A 5 -13.19 -32.95 4.29
N LEU A 6 -12.37 -33.17 3.28
CA LEU A 6 -11.35 -32.17 2.84
C LEU A 6 -12.12 -30.95 2.30
N GLU A 7 -12.47 -30.04 3.19
CA GLU A 7 -12.88 -28.70 2.77
C GLU A 7 -11.68 -28.04 2.08
N THR A 8 -11.71 -28.05 0.77
CA THR A 8 -10.89 -27.17 -0.06
C THR A 8 -11.36 -25.74 0.23
N HIS A 9 -10.71 -25.07 1.18
CA HIS A 9 -10.89 -23.64 1.38
C HIS A 9 -10.48 -22.91 0.10
N HIS A 10 -11.41 -22.81 -0.86
CA HIS A 10 -11.34 -21.82 -1.93
C HIS A 10 -11.34 -20.46 -1.24
N GLN A 11 -10.17 -19.82 -1.22
CA GLN A 11 -10.14 -18.42 -0.77
C GLN A 11 -11.01 -17.60 -1.74
N PRO A 12 -11.94 -16.79 -1.23
CA PRO A 12 -12.84 -16.04 -2.09
C PRO A 12 -12.02 -15.13 -3.02
N ILE A 13 -12.29 -15.18 -4.31
CA ILE A 13 -11.61 -14.34 -5.32
C ILE A 13 -11.90 -12.85 -5.12
N MET A 14 -13.05 -12.54 -4.53
CA MET A 14 -13.50 -11.15 -4.32
C MET A 14 -12.52 -10.26 -3.54
N PRO A 15 -11.89 -10.71 -2.42
CA PRO A 15 -10.87 -9.92 -1.75
C PRO A 15 -9.64 -9.63 -2.62
N VAL A 16 -9.23 -10.56 -3.49
CA VAL A 16 -8.12 -10.36 -4.43
C VAL A 16 -8.50 -9.29 -5.47
N LEU A 17 -9.70 -9.40 -6.06
CA LEU A 17 -10.20 -8.40 -7.00
C LEU A 17 -10.36 -7.02 -6.35
N ALA A 18 -10.77 -6.97 -5.09
CA ALA A 18 -10.84 -5.72 -4.35
C ALA A 18 -9.45 -5.07 -4.15
N LEU A 19 -8.40 -5.87 -3.88
CA LEU A 19 -7.03 -5.35 -3.80
C LEU A 19 -6.54 -4.86 -5.17
N VAL A 20 -6.82 -5.60 -6.25
CA VAL A 20 -6.49 -5.18 -7.62
C VAL A 20 -7.22 -3.87 -7.98
N LEU A 21 -8.50 -3.74 -7.61
CA LEU A 21 -9.25 -2.49 -7.81
C LEU A 21 -8.66 -1.33 -6.99
N ALA A 22 -8.24 -1.60 -5.76
CA ALA A 22 -7.57 -0.60 -4.91
C ALA A 22 -6.27 -0.10 -5.56
N THR A 23 -5.47 -1.00 -6.15
CA THR A 23 -4.21 -0.63 -6.83
C THR A 23 -4.44 0.19 -8.10
N PHE A 24 -5.54 -0.03 -8.82
CA PHE A 24 -5.92 0.82 -9.93
C PHE A 24 -6.11 2.28 -9.49
N PHE A 25 -6.87 2.50 -8.42
CA PHE A 25 -7.08 3.84 -7.87
C PHE A 25 -5.78 4.44 -7.30
N TRP A 26 -4.94 3.66 -6.65
CA TRP A 26 -3.64 4.14 -6.18
C TRP A 26 -2.73 4.55 -7.34
N GLY A 27 -2.59 3.71 -8.36
CA GLY A 27 -1.79 4.03 -9.55
C GLY A 27 -2.25 5.33 -10.23
N SER A 28 -3.57 5.60 -10.25
CA SER A 28 -4.12 6.85 -10.79
C SER A 28 -3.82 8.09 -9.94
N SER A 29 -3.46 7.92 -8.66
CA SER A 29 -3.28 9.03 -7.74
C SER A 29 -1.91 9.74 -7.84
N PHE A 30 -0.88 9.09 -8.38
CA PHE A 30 0.48 9.65 -8.41
C PHE A 30 0.59 11.00 -9.09
N ILE A 31 -0.02 11.14 -10.27
CA ILE A 31 -0.02 12.40 -11.04
C ILE A 31 -0.66 13.52 -10.21
N THR A 32 -1.78 13.22 -9.54
CA THR A 32 -2.50 14.21 -8.73
C THR A 32 -1.69 14.62 -7.49
N VAL A 33 -0.98 13.68 -6.85
CA VAL A 33 -0.09 13.98 -5.71
C VAL A 33 1.04 14.89 -6.16
N GLY A 34 1.73 14.56 -7.26
CA GLY A 34 2.81 15.39 -7.81
C GLY A 34 2.35 16.81 -8.10
N SER A 35 1.24 16.96 -8.85
CA SER A 35 0.68 18.29 -9.17
C SER A 35 0.24 19.08 -7.93
N ALA A 36 -0.29 18.42 -6.92
CA ALA A 36 -0.68 19.09 -5.67
C ALA A 36 0.54 19.59 -4.88
N LEU A 37 1.65 18.83 -4.84
CA LEU A 37 2.89 19.20 -4.15
C LEU A 37 3.59 20.44 -4.77
N GLU A 38 3.23 20.79 -6.00
CA GLU A 38 3.69 22.08 -6.57
C GLU A 38 3.14 23.30 -5.82
N TYR A 39 2.04 23.15 -5.07
CA TYR A 39 1.33 24.27 -4.41
C TYR A 39 1.13 24.04 -2.91
N THR A 40 1.60 22.92 -2.35
CA THR A 40 1.47 22.62 -0.92
C THR A 40 2.67 21.82 -0.42
N ASN A 41 2.72 21.57 0.89
CA ASN A 41 3.72 20.69 1.50
C ASN A 41 3.14 19.30 1.82
N PRO A 42 3.99 18.27 2.00
CA PRO A 42 3.57 16.91 2.28
C PRO A 42 2.64 16.75 3.49
N LEU A 43 2.92 17.46 4.59
CA LEU A 43 2.15 17.38 5.83
C LEU A 43 0.73 17.92 5.66
N THR A 44 0.60 19.07 5.02
CA THR A 44 -0.71 19.68 4.72
C THR A 44 -1.51 18.80 3.75
N LEU A 45 -0.86 18.25 2.71
CA LEU A 45 -1.52 17.36 1.76
C LEU A 45 -2.04 16.11 2.45
N VAL A 46 -1.23 15.44 3.28
CA VAL A 46 -1.65 14.25 4.03
C VAL A 46 -2.77 14.61 5.00
N MET A 47 -2.64 15.69 5.78
CA MET A 47 -3.65 16.12 6.73
C MET A 47 -5.02 16.31 6.05
N LEU A 48 -5.05 17.08 4.97
CA LEU A 48 -6.31 17.44 4.30
C LEU A 48 -6.94 16.25 3.60
N ARG A 49 -6.16 15.47 2.80
CA ARG A 49 -6.71 14.33 2.06
C ARG A 49 -7.25 13.25 3.00
N PHE A 50 -6.56 12.94 4.10
CA PHE A 50 -6.98 11.93 5.05
C PHE A 50 -8.11 12.44 5.96
N GLY A 51 -8.12 13.73 6.32
CA GLY A 51 -9.21 14.34 7.07
C GLY A 51 -10.53 14.34 6.30
N VAL A 52 -10.51 14.76 5.04
CA VAL A 52 -11.69 14.70 4.15
C VAL A 52 -12.12 13.26 3.89
N ALA A 53 -11.15 12.34 3.70
CA ALA A 53 -11.46 10.90 3.55
C ALA A 53 -12.12 10.31 4.79
N ALA A 54 -11.63 10.68 5.99
CA ALA A 54 -12.24 10.27 7.25
C ALA A 54 -13.70 10.75 7.36
N PHE A 55 -13.99 11.99 6.92
CA PHE A 55 -15.34 12.51 6.87
C PHE A 55 -16.25 11.69 5.95
N PHE A 56 -15.79 11.30 4.75
CA PHE A 56 -16.57 10.42 3.87
C PHE A 56 -16.86 9.05 4.49
N VAL A 57 -15.88 8.44 5.14
CA VAL A 57 -16.10 7.14 5.79
C VAL A 57 -16.98 7.28 7.04
N LEU A 58 -16.94 8.43 7.75
CA LEU A 58 -17.87 8.75 8.84
C LEU A 58 -19.32 8.78 8.35
N LEU A 59 -19.58 9.36 7.18
CA LEU A 59 -20.92 9.33 6.57
C LEU A 59 -21.36 7.89 6.28
N MET A 60 -20.42 7.01 5.80
CA MET A 60 -20.72 5.58 5.60
C MET A 60 -21.03 4.85 6.91
N LEU A 61 -20.49 5.31 8.04
CA LEU A 61 -20.80 4.81 9.39
C LEU A 61 -22.09 5.42 9.95
N LYS A 62 -22.75 6.33 9.23
CA LYS A 62 -23.94 7.07 9.69
C LYS A 62 -23.71 7.77 11.03
N GLY A 63 -22.50 8.28 11.26
CA GLY A 63 -22.11 8.96 12.50
C GLY A 63 -21.95 8.05 13.73
N ARG A 64 -22.03 6.73 13.60
CA ARG A 64 -21.97 5.77 14.72
C ARG A 64 -20.55 5.56 15.25
N ILE A 65 -19.91 6.64 15.74
CA ILE A 65 -18.56 6.61 16.30
C ILE A 65 -18.55 5.88 17.66
N ALA A 66 -19.62 6.02 18.46
CA ALA A 66 -19.74 5.39 19.76
C ALA A 66 -19.73 3.85 19.70
N ASP A 67 -20.14 3.28 18.58
CA ASP A 67 -20.18 1.83 18.37
C ASP A 67 -18.79 1.23 18.04
N ILE A 68 -17.75 2.06 17.89
CA ILE A 68 -16.41 1.61 17.57
C ILE A 68 -15.72 1.09 18.84
N PRO A 69 -15.34 -0.21 18.90
CA PRO A 69 -14.69 -0.79 20.07
C PRO A 69 -13.34 -0.11 20.36
N LYS A 70 -12.99 0.03 21.64
CA LYS A 70 -11.68 0.57 22.08
C LYS A 70 -10.49 -0.15 21.42
N ARG A 71 -10.62 -1.48 21.17
CA ARG A 71 -9.61 -2.25 20.46
C ARG A 71 -9.41 -1.76 19.02
N THR A 72 -10.48 -1.42 18.32
CA THR A 72 -10.41 -0.90 16.94
C THR A 72 -9.78 0.49 16.92
N TRP A 73 -10.07 1.36 17.90
CA TRP A 73 -9.41 2.66 18.05
C TRP A 73 -7.89 2.51 18.22
N LYS A 74 -7.44 1.62 19.12
CA LYS A 74 -6.02 1.35 19.33
C LYS A 74 -5.35 0.77 18.07
N ALA A 75 -6.00 -0.20 17.44
CA ALA A 75 -5.49 -0.80 16.20
C ALA A 75 -5.41 0.22 15.06
N GLY A 76 -6.48 1.04 14.91
CA GLY A 76 -6.52 2.11 13.92
C GLY A 76 -5.43 3.15 14.14
N ALA A 77 -5.20 3.59 15.38
CA ALA A 77 -4.15 4.54 15.71
C ALA A 77 -2.74 3.99 15.40
N ALA A 78 -2.47 2.73 15.75
CA ALA A 78 -1.19 2.10 15.43
C ALA A 78 -0.94 2.00 13.92
N CYS A 79 -1.95 1.57 13.13
CA CYS A 79 -1.84 1.55 11.67
C CYS A 79 -1.71 2.96 11.11
N ALA A 80 -2.49 3.92 11.62
CA ALA A 80 -2.49 5.31 11.17
C ALA A 80 -1.15 5.99 11.36
N PHE A 81 -0.42 5.67 12.43
CA PHE A 81 0.92 6.21 12.63
C PHE A 81 1.88 5.76 11.52
N LEU A 82 1.81 4.49 11.13
CA LEU A 82 2.61 3.96 10.01
C LEU A 82 2.16 4.57 8.67
N ILE A 83 0.84 4.69 8.45
CA ILE A 83 0.29 5.36 7.25
C ILE A 83 0.78 6.81 7.19
N TYR A 84 0.68 7.56 8.28
CA TYR A 84 1.18 8.94 8.36
C TYR A 84 2.65 9.04 8.00
N LEU A 85 3.50 8.22 8.62
CA LEU A 85 4.94 8.22 8.34
C LEU A 85 5.21 7.81 6.89
N GLY A 86 4.59 6.73 6.40
CA GLY A 86 4.78 6.23 5.04
C GLY A 86 4.39 7.25 3.98
N TYR A 87 3.20 7.85 4.09
CA TYR A 87 2.74 8.85 3.13
C TYR A 87 3.50 10.17 3.21
N THR A 88 3.86 10.62 4.41
CA THR A 88 4.62 11.86 4.57
C THR A 88 6.04 11.72 4.04
N THR A 89 6.72 10.60 4.32
CA THR A 89 8.07 10.33 3.81
C THR A 89 8.05 10.11 2.29
N ASN A 90 7.07 9.38 1.76
CA ASN A 90 6.92 9.21 0.31
C ASN A 90 6.69 10.56 -0.40
N ALA A 91 5.77 11.38 0.10
CA ALA A 91 5.50 12.70 -0.47
C ALA A 91 6.71 13.65 -0.33
N ALA A 92 7.49 13.54 0.75
CA ALA A 92 8.73 14.30 0.90
C ALA A 92 9.78 13.85 -0.14
N GLY A 93 9.92 12.54 -0.38
CA GLY A 93 10.79 12.02 -1.45
C GLY A 93 10.41 12.56 -2.83
N LEU A 94 9.11 12.61 -3.15
CA LEU A 94 8.57 13.14 -4.40
C LEU A 94 8.89 14.62 -4.66
N MET A 95 9.31 15.38 -3.64
CA MET A 95 9.74 16.77 -3.84
C MET A 95 11.09 16.88 -4.57
N THR A 96 11.88 15.82 -4.58
CA THR A 96 13.22 15.79 -5.19
C THR A 96 13.43 14.67 -6.22
N LEU A 97 12.49 13.73 -6.30
CA LEU A 97 12.55 12.60 -7.21
C LEU A 97 11.51 12.73 -8.31
N GLN A 98 11.79 12.10 -9.45
CA GLN A 98 10.77 11.89 -10.48
C GLN A 98 9.73 10.85 -10.01
N ASN A 99 8.51 10.93 -10.54
CA ASN A 99 7.43 10.02 -10.17
C ASN A 99 7.79 8.54 -10.39
N SER A 100 8.47 8.23 -11.50
CA SER A 100 8.94 6.89 -11.84
C SER A 100 9.98 6.35 -10.87
N GLU A 101 10.92 7.19 -10.45
CA GLU A 101 11.98 6.85 -9.49
C GLU A 101 11.39 6.62 -8.10
N SER A 102 10.56 7.54 -7.62
CA SER A 102 9.84 7.39 -6.34
C SER A 102 8.94 6.15 -6.34
N GLY A 103 8.22 5.90 -7.44
CA GLY A 103 7.38 4.70 -7.58
C GLY A 103 8.19 3.39 -7.52
N PHE A 104 9.37 3.35 -8.15
CA PHE A 104 10.27 2.19 -8.09
C PHE A 104 10.80 1.96 -6.66
N LEU A 105 11.33 3.00 -6.02
CA LEU A 105 11.86 2.90 -4.66
C LEU A 105 10.78 2.52 -3.65
N THR A 106 9.58 3.07 -3.80
CA THR A 106 8.43 2.69 -2.96
C THR A 106 8.07 1.21 -3.14
N ALA A 107 8.12 0.69 -4.36
CA ALA A 107 7.78 -0.70 -4.67
C ALA A 107 8.72 -1.74 -4.01
N LEU A 108 9.82 -1.31 -3.39
CA LEU A 108 10.66 -2.18 -2.55
C LEU A 108 9.87 -2.82 -1.39
N TYR A 109 8.72 -2.26 -0.98
CA TYR A 109 7.85 -2.94 0.00
C TYR A 109 7.40 -4.33 -0.45
N VAL A 110 7.36 -4.61 -1.77
CA VAL A 110 6.90 -5.90 -2.32
C VAL A 110 7.76 -7.08 -1.85
N PRO A 111 9.09 -7.08 -2.03
CA PRO A 111 9.94 -8.12 -1.46
C PRO A 111 10.15 -7.99 0.05
N ILE A 112 10.11 -6.78 0.61
CA ILE A 112 10.35 -6.55 2.04
C ILE A 112 9.21 -7.13 2.89
N THR A 113 7.94 -6.96 2.50
CA THR A 113 6.79 -7.42 3.30
C THR A 113 6.80 -8.91 3.61
N PRO A 114 6.93 -9.85 2.65
CA PRO A 114 6.99 -11.28 2.97
C PRO A 114 8.21 -11.68 3.79
N LEU A 115 9.35 -10.98 3.63
CA LEU A 115 10.55 -11.18 4.46
C LEU A 115 10.27 -10.76 5.90
N LEU A 116 9.65 -9.59 6.12
CA LEU A 116 9.25 -9.14 7.46
C LEU A 116 8.26 -10.10 8.12
N VAL A 117 7.25 -10.57 7.37
CA VAL A 117 6.30 -11.56 7.87
C VAL A 117 7.01 -12.85 8.30
N TRP A 118 8.01 -13.28 7.52
CA TRP A 118 8.80 -14.45 7.89
C TRP A 118 9.63 -14.22 9.17
N VAL A 119 10.37 -13.14 9.22
CA VAL A 119 11.25 -12.81 10.37
C VAL A 119 10.43 -12.61 11.65
N VAL A 120 9.32 -11.87 11.57
CA VAL A 120 8.53 -11.49 12.77
C VAL A 120 7.64 -12.64 13.26
N PHE A 121 7.04 -13.40 12.34
CA PHE A 121 6.06 -14.44 12.69
C PHE A 121 6.58 -15.88 12.50
N GLY A 122 7.82 -16.06 12.06
CA GLY A 122 8.40 -17.39 11.82
C GLY A 122 7.75 -18.18 10.66
N LYS A 123 6.88 -17.54 9.89
CA LYS A 123 6.12 -18.20 8.81
C LYS A 123 6.87 -18.00 7.49
N ALA A 124 7.71 -18.99 7.15
CA ALA A 124 8.42 -18.98 5.87
C ALA A 124 7.44 -18.92 4.68
N PRO A 125 7.70 -18.09 3.66
CA PRO A 125 6.89 -18.03 2.46
C PRO A 125 6.93 -19.39 1.71
N THR A 126 5.84 -19.72 1.04
CA THR A 126 5.81 -20.91 0.17
C THR A 126 6.67 -20.68 -1.07
N LYS A 127 7.11 -21.79 -1.73
CA LYS A 127 7.89 -21.66 -2.98
C LYS A 127 7.17 -20.84 -4.05
N GLY A 128 5.83 -21.00 -4.17
CA GLY A 128 5.01 -20.20 -5.08
C GLY A 128 5.00 -18.71 -4.69
N ALA A 129 4.92 -18.39 -3.39
CA ALA A 129 5.01 -17.01 -2.92
C ALA A 129 6.38 -16.39 -3.21
N VAL A 130 7.47 -17.13 -3.01
CA VAL A 130 8.82 -16.65 -3.34
C VAL A 130 8.94 -16.40 -4.85
N CYS A 131 8.49 -17.35 -5.67
CA CYS A 131 8.48 -17.20 -7.13
C CYS A 131 7.66 -15.97 -7.54
N GLY A 132 6.45 -15.79 -6.98
CA GLY A 132 5.60 -14.64 -7.24
C GLY A 132 6.24 -13.30 -6.88
N VAL A 133 6.89 -13.23 -5.71
CA VAL A 133 7.65 -12.04 -5.26
C VAL A 133 8.80 -11.73 -6.21
N MET A 134 9.60 -12.74 -6.58
CA MET A 134 10.74 -12.56 -7.48
C MET A 134 10.30 -12.10 -8.87
N MET A 135 9.24 -12.70 -9.42
CA MET A 135 8.68 -12.28 -10.71
C MET A 135 8.12 -10.85 -10.64
N ALA A 136 7.34 -10.52 -9.61
CA ALA A 136 6.78 -9.18 -9.44
C ALA A 136 7.89 -8.14 -9.27
N PHE A 137 8.92 -8.43 -8.49
CA PHE A 137 10.04 -7.52 -8.30
C PHE A 137 10.89 -7.35 -9.57
N ALA A 138 11.19 -8.44 -10.29
CA ALA A 138 11.85 -8.34 -11.59
C ALA A 138 11.02 -7.52 -12.59
N GLY A 139 9.70 -7.70 -12.58
CA GLY A 139 8.76 -6.91 -13.38
C GLY A 139 8.78 -5.42 -13.03
N LEU A 140 8.83 -5.08 -11.73
CA LEU A 140 8.96 -3.70 -11.27
C LEU A 140 10.29 -3.07 -11.72
N VAL A 141 11.39 -3.82 -11.64
CA VAL A 141 12.71 -3.37 -12.14
C VAL A 141 12.66 -3.05 -13.64
N LEU A 142 12.03 -3.91 -14.44
CA LEU A 142 11.91 -3.68 -15.89
C LEU A 142 10.95 -2.52 -16.20
N LEU A 143 9.84 -2.41 -15.47
CA LEU A 143 8.85 -1.36 -15.68
C LEU A 143 9.42 0.03 -15.36
N ALA A 144 10.13 0.15 -14.25
CA ALA A 144 10.76 1.40 -13.82
C ALA A 144 12.00 1.76 -14.65
N ASN A 145 12.58 0.78 -15.36
CA ASN A 145 13.81 0.95 -16.13
C ASN A 145 14.91 1.71 -15.34
N PRO A 146 15.39 1.16 -14.21
CA PRO A 146 16.27 1.88 -13.31
C PRO A 146 17.61 2.26 -13.94
N PHE A 147 17.97 1.68 -15.09
CA PHE A 147 19.18 2.03 -15.86
C PHE A 147 19.09 3.43 -16.50
N THR A 148 17.88 3.99 -16.62
CA THR A 148 17.65 5.38 -17.07
C THR A 148 17.45 6.33 -15.89
N LEU A 149 17.32 5.80 -14.68
CA LEU A 149 17.18 6.61 -13.46
C LEU A 149 18.55 7.08 -13.00
N SER A 150 18.66 8.35 -12.70
CA SER A 150 19.89 8.96 -12.19
C SER A 150 19.89 8.91 -10.67
N PHE A 151 20.31 7.79 -10.08
CA PHE A 151 20.49 7.74 -8.63
C PHE A 151 21.63 8.71 -8.24
N SER A 152 21.25 9.84 -7.67
CA SER A 152 22.15 10.93 -7.31
C SER A 152 22.59 10.88 -5.84
N ASN A 153 22.18 9.82 -5.11
CA ASN A 153 22.39 9.66 -3.67
C ASN A 153 21.85 10.86 -2.89
N ASN A 154 20.71 11.40 -3.36
CA ASN A 154 20.06 12.51 -2.68
C ASN A 154 19.20 12.02 -1.50
N TRP A 155 18.87 12.94 -0.59
CA TRP A 155 18.07 12.61 0.60
C TRP A 155 16.68 12.02 0.27
N GLY A 156 16.08 12.40 -0.86
CA GLY A 156 14.77 11.93 -1.30
C GLY A 156 14.75 10.44 -1.59
N GLU A 157 15.85 9.86 -2.15
CA GLU A 157 15.99 8.44 -2.36
C GLU A 157 15.92 7.67 -1.03
N TRP A 158 16.70 8.10 -0.02
CA TRP A 158 16.73 7.46 1.30
C TRP A 158 15.41 7.54 2.03
N VAL A 159 14.74 8.70 1.95
CA VAL A 159 13.43 8.91 2.57
C VAL A 159 12.35 8.06 1.88
N THR A 160 12.43 7.87 0.57
CA THR A 160 11.53 7.00 -0.18
C THR A 160 11.78 5.53 0.13
N ILE A 161 13.04 5.09 0.26
CA ILE A 161 13.36 3.72 0.71
C ILE A 161 12.84 3.50 2.14
N LEU A 162 12.98 4.49 3.02
CA LEU A 162 12.39 4.42 4.36
C LEU A 162 10.86 4.30 4.29
N SER A 163 10.20 5.03 3.37
CA SER A 163 8.75 4.91 3.18
C SER A 163 8.34 3.51 2.75
N ALA A 164 9.12 2.85 1.88
CA ALA A 164 8.89 1.48 1.48
C ALA A 164 8.97 0.49 2.65
N LEU A 165 9.96 0.66 3.53
CA LEU A 165 10.09 -0.14 4.75
C LEU A 165 8.89 0.08 5.69
N ILE A 166 8.50 1.34 5.90
CA ILE A 166 7.33 1.69 6.73
C ILE A 166 6.05 1.09 6.13
N SER A 167 5.87 1.16 4.80
CA SER A 167 4.73 0.58 4.11
C SER A 167 4.70 -0.95 4.25
N ALA A 168 5.85 -1.61 4.18
CA ALA A 168 5.93 -3.06 4.41
C ALA A 168 5.48 -3.44 5.84
N VAL A 169 5.90 -2.66 6.85
CA VAL A 169 5.45 -2.84 8.25
C VAL A 169 3.96 -2.56 8.36
N GLU A 170 3.46 -1.49 7.72
CA GLU A 170 2.04 -1.14 7.72
C GLU A 170 1.18 -2.26 7.15
N ILE A 171 1.51 -2.78 5.96
CA ILE A 171 0.80 -3.89 5.32
C ILE A 171 0.77 -5.13 6.25
N MET A 172 1.89 -5.42 6.92
CA MET A 172 1.99 -6.53 7.87
C MET A 172 1.09 -6.31 9.09
N VAL A 173 1.08 -5.10 9.67
CA VAL A 173 0.28 -4.75 10.85
C VAL A 173 -1.21 -4.75 10.50
N VAL A 174 -1.62 -4.15 9.39
CA VAL A 174 -3.02 -4.17 8.92
C VAL A 174 -3.49 -5.59 8.69
N GLY A 175 -2.68 -6.44 8.04
CA GLY A 175 -3.00 -7.86 7.85
C GLY A 175 -3.18 -8.63 9.17
N ARG A 176 -2.56 -8.16 10.27
CA ARG A 176 -2.70 -8.76 11.61
C ARG A 176 -3.95 -8.30 12.35
N VAL A 177 -4.34 -7.03 12.19
CA VAL A 177 -5.45 -6.44 12.97
C VAL A 177 -6.79 -6.49 12.23
N ALA A 178 -6.78 -6.45 10.89
CA ALA A 178 -8.00 -6.45 10.08
C ALA A 178 -8.95 -7.63 10.38
N PRO A 179 -8.49 -8.89 10.56
CA PRO A 179 -9.38 -10.02 10.87
C PRO A 179 -10.22 -9.85 12.13
N GLY A 180 -9.75 -9.06 13.10
CA GLY A 180 -10.45 -8.85 14.38
C GLY A 180 -11.27 -7.56 14.44
N THR A 181 -11.50 -6.86 13.31
CA THR A 181 -12.16 -5.56 13.27
C THR A 181 -13.21 -5.48 12.17
N GLN A 182 -14.14 -4.53 12.27
CA GLN A 182 -15.03 -4.19 11.16
C GLN A 182 -14.30 -3.26 10.18
N ALA A 183 -14.35 -3.57 8.87
CA ALA A 183 -13.58 -2.87 7.85
C ALA A 183 -13.81 -1.34 7.84
N ARG A 184 -15.08 -0.90 7.87
CA ARG A 184 -15.40 0.55 7.87
C ARG A 184 -14.93 1.25 9.15
N GLN A 185 -15.02 0.59 10.31
CA GLN A 185 -14.56 1.15 11.58
C GLN A 185 -13.03 1.24 11.60
N LEU A 186 -12.33 0.21 11.12
CA LEU A 186 -10.87 0.23 11.01
C LEU A 186 -10.42 1.31 10.04
N ALA A 187 -11.02 1.38 8.84
CA ALA A 187 -10.73 2.42 7.85
C ALA A 187 -10.94 3.83 8.42
N PHE A 188 -12.09 4.07 9.07
CA PHE A 188 -12.35 5.38 9.70
C PHE A 188 -11.28 5.75 10.71
N THR A 189 -10.95 4.84 11.64
CA THR A 189 -9.96 5.13 12.70
C THR A 189 -8.56 5.35 12.13
N GLN A 190 -8.19 4.61 11.09
CA GLN A 190 -6.92 4.82 10.36
C GLN A 190 -6.88 6.22 9.72
N LEU A 191 -7.90 6.57 8.94
CA LEU A 191 -7.96 7.86 8.23
C LEU A 191 -7.98 9.03 9.22
N PHE A 192 -8.80 8.94 10.26
CA PHE A 192 -8.92 9.96 11.30
C PHE A 192 -7.60 10.23 12.00
N PHE A 193 -6.95 9.17 12.53
CA PHE A 193 -5.68 9.34 13.23
C PHE A 193 -4.54 9.73 12.30
N THR A 194 -4.54 9.30 11.03
CA THR A 194 -3.53 9.75 10.06
C THR A 194 -3.63 11.28 9.86
N ALA A 195 -4.84 11.81 9.73
CA ALA A 195 -5.05 13.25 9.65
C ALA A 195 -4.60 13.98 10.94
N VAL A 196 -4.92 13.41 12.12
CA VAL A 196 -4.49 13.96 13.41
C VAL A 196 -2.95 13.96 13.53
N PHE A 197 -2.28 12.86 13.21
CA PHE A 197 -0.83 12.79 13.26
C PHE A 197 -0.17 13.76 12.27
N ALA A 198 -0.75 13.92 11.08
CA ALA A 198 -0.26 14.89 10.11
C ALA A 198 -0.47 16.33 10.58
N ALA A 199 -1.59 16.63 11.23
CA ALA A 199 -1.84 17.94 11.83
C ALA A 199 -0.86 18.26 12.97
N VAL A 200 -0.61 17.27 13.84
CA VAL A 200 0.42 17.39 14.91
C VAL A 200 1.80 17.57 14.31
N GLY A 201 2.16 16.76 13.29
CA GLY A 201 3.43 16.89 12.58
C GLY A 201 3.62 18.27 11.94
N LEU A 202 2.56 18.81 11.33
CA LEU A 202 2.57 20.16 10.76
C LEU A 202 2.78 21.22 11.84
N ALA A 203 2.05 21.13 12.95
CA ALA A 203 2.19 22.07 14.07
C ALA A 203 3.60 22.03 14.68
N VAL A 204 4.16 20.83 14.88
CA VAL A 204 5.52 20.64 15.40
C VAL A 204 6.56 21.20 14.43
N ALA A 205 6.45 20.90 13.13
CA ALA A 205 7.39 21.40 12.13
C ALA A 205 7.36 22.94 12.04
N THR A 206 6.15 23.54 12.08
CA THR A 206 5.98 24.99 12.10
C THR A 206 6.58 25.60 13.36
N ALA A 207 6.32 25.03 14.54
CA ALA A 207 6.87 25.51 15.81
C ALA A 207 8.42 25.38 15.87
N ALA A 208 8.96 24.34 15.22
CA ALA A 208 10.41 24.13 15.12
C ALA A 208 11.08 25.01 14.04
N GLY A 209 10.34 25.85 13.33
CA GLY A 209 10.87 26.72 12.28
C GLY A 209 11.34 25.96 11.02
N VAL A 210 10.84 24.74 10.79
CA VAL A 210 11.14 24.00 9.56
C VAL A 210 10.56 24.77 8.37
N PRO A 211 11.36 25.07 7.33
CA PRO A 211 10.85 25.77 6.16
C PRO A 211 9.89 24.87 5.37
N LEU A 212 8.61 25.05 5.60
CA LEU A 212 7.54 24.37 4.87
C LEU A 212 7.03 25.28 3.74
N LYS A 213 6.79 24.69 2.58
CA LYS A 213 6.12 25.39 1.49
C LYS A 213 4.73 25.83 1.94
N GLU A 214 4.43 27.12 1.77
CA GLU A 214 3.08 27.63 2.03
C GLU A 214 2.07 27.04 1.06
N THR A 215 0.89 26.73 1.57
CA THR A 215 -0.16 26.15 0.75
C THR A 215 -0.94 27.25 0.04
N THR A 216 -0.91 27.20 -1.30
CA THR A 216 -1.74 28.07 -2.13
C THR A 216 -2.99 27.31 -2.56
N PHE A 217 -4.14 27.67 -1.98
CA PHE A 217 -5.43 27.06 -2.34
C PHE A 217 -5.91 27.58 -3.69
N ASN A 218 -5.65 26.78 -4.72
CA ASN A 218 -6.16 26.98 -6.07
C ASN A 218 -7.02 25.76 -6.49
N THR A 219 -7.60 25.81 -7.69
CA THR A 219 -8.47 24.74 -8.22
C THR A 219 -7.74 23.40 -8.28
N THR A 220 -6.43 23.40 -8.61
CA THR A 220 -5.59 22.19 -8.69
C THR A 220 -5.46 21.53 -7.31
N VAL A 221 -5.14 22.31 -6.28
CA VAL A 221 -4.96 21.80 -4.91
C VAL A 221 -6.29 21.34 -4.34
N VAL A 222 -7.34 22.15 -4.43
CA VAL A 222 -8.66 21.80 -3.86
C VAL A 222 -9.26 20.60 -4.59
N GLY A 223 -9.26 20.61 -5.92
CA GLY A 223 -9.72 19.48 -6.73
C GLY A 223 -8.91 18.22 -6.50
N GLY A 224 -7.58 18.35 -6.43
CA GLY A 224 -6.67 17.25 -6.13
C GLY A 224 -6.92 16.64 -4.75
N ILE A 225 -7.05 17.46 -3.71
CA ILE A 225 -7.36 16.99 -2.34
C ILE A 225 -8.70 16.23 -2.30
N LEU A 226 -9.74 16.78 -2.92
CA LEU A 226 -11.06 16.13 -2.95
C LEU A 226 -11.00 14.80 -3.70
N TRP A 227 -10.37 14.77 -4.87
CA TRP A 227 -10.17 13.55 -5.64
C TRP A 227 -9.39 12.48 -4.88
N LEU A 228 -8.25 12.87 -4.30
CA LEU A 228 -7.41 11.98 -3.49
C LEU A 228 -8.15 11.50 -2.24
N ALA A 229 -8.98 12.34 -1.61
CA ALA A 229 -9.75 11.96 -0.44
C ALA A 229 -10.82 10.91 -0.77
N VAL A 230 -11.53 11.06 -1.90
CA VAL A 230 -12.49 10.04 -2.37
C VAL A 230 -11.80 8.72 -2.65
N ILE A 231 -10.66 8.74 -3.37
CA ILE A 231 -9.85 7.54 -3.64
C ILE A 231 -9.44 6.89 -2.32
N VAL A 232 -8.81 7.64 -1.41
CA VAL A 232 -8.30 7.10 -0.14
C VAL A 232 -9.43 6.55 0.72
N ALA A 233 -10.57 7.22 0.82
CA ALA A 233 -11.73 6.73 1.56
C ALA A 233 -12.21 5.36 1.04
N PHE A 234 -12.34 5.24 -0.27
CA PHE A 234 -12.78 4.01 -0.92
C PHE A 234 -11.75 2.89 -0.78
N VAL A 235 -10.50 3.17 -1.13
CA VAL A 235 -9.38 2.21 -1.09
C VAL A 235 -9.17 1.72 0.33
N GLN A 236 -9.17 2.59 1.34
CA GLN A 236 -8.92 2.19 2.73
C GLN A 236 -9.99 1.24 3.28
N VAL A 237 -11.25 1.42 2.88
CA VAL A 237 -12.33 0.48 3.22
C VAL A 237 -12.11 -0.86 2.52
N LEU A 238 -11.76 -0.86 1.22
CA LEU A 238 -11.46 -2.07 0.47
C LEU A 238 -10.28 -2.84 1.08
N LEU A 239 -9.18 -2.15 1.40
CA LEU A 239 -8.00 -2.75 2.01
C LEU A 239 -8.30 -3.36 3.37
N SER A 240 -8.97 -2.59 4.25
CA SER A 240 -9.36 -3.05 5.57
C SER A 240 -10.29 -4.27 5.50
N TRP A 241 -11.09 -4.39 4.44
CA TRP A 241 -11.93 -5.56 4.21
C TRP A 241 -11.15 -6.72 3.61
N ALA A 242 -10.39 -6.49 2.56
CA ALA A 242 -9.71 -7.55 1.82
C ALA A 242 -8.58 -8.21 2.61
N GLN A 243 -7.82 -7.44 3.39
CA GLN A 243 -6.75 -7.96 4.24
C GLN A 243 -7.25 -8.80 5.44
N ARG A 244 -8.56 -8.88 5.66
CA ARG A 244 -9.14 -9.88 6.57
C ARG A 244 -9.00 -11.29 6.02
N TYR A 245 -8.89 -11.43 4.70
CA TYR A 245 -8.89 -12.71 3.98
C TYR A 245 -7.58 -12.96 3.24
N VAL A 246 -6.88 -11.92 2.82
CA VAL A 246 -5.63 -12.00 2.06
C VAL A 246 -4.45 -11.75 3.01
N PRO A 247 -3.53 -12.72 3.18
CA PRO A 247 -2.33 -12.54 4.01
C PRO A 247 -1.45 -11.40 3.50
N ALA A 248 -0.77 -10.69 4.42
CA ALA A 248 0.02 -9.51 4.14
C ALA A 248 1.07 -9.70 3.01
N GLY A 249 1.85 -10.79 3.06
CA GLY A 249 2.85 -11.07 2.02
C GLY A 249 2.25 -11.27 0.62
N ARG A 250 1.02 -11.80 0.53
CA ARG A 250 0.29 -11.94 -0.74
C ARG A 250 -0.32 -10.61 -1.17
N ALA A 251 -0.87 -9.84 -0.23
CA ALA A 251 -1.38 -8.51 -0.50
C ALA A 251 -0.29 -7.61 -1.09
N ALA A 252 0.94 -7.65 -0.56
CA ALA A 252 2.07 -6.88 -1.07
C ALA A 252 2.40 -7.20 -2.55
N VAL A 253 2.34 -8.49 -2.95
CA VAL A 253 2.54 -8.87 -4.36
C VAL A 253 1.41 -8.33 -5.24
N ILE A 254 0.16 -8.38 -4.77
CA ILE A 254 -0.99 -7.82 -5.51
C ILE A 254 -0.84 -6.30 -5.66
N PHE A 255 -0.32 -5.63 -4.64
CA PHE A 255 -0.10 -4.18 -4.68
C PHE A 255 0.92 -3.75 -5.73
N ALA A 256 1.81 -4.63 -6.20
CA ALA A 256 2.67 -4.36 -7.36
C ALA A 256 1.89 -3.98 -8.64
N MET A 257 0.60 -4.36 -8.74
CA MET A 257 -0.28 -3.92 -9.84
C MET A 257 -0.46 -2.41 -9.91
N GLU A 258 -0.24 -1.69 -8.81
CA GLU A 258 -0.26 -0.22 -8.80
C GLU A 258 0.67 0.36 -9.87
N SER A 259 1.90 -0.16 -9.97
CA SER A 259 2.88 0.27 -10.97
C SER A 259 2.43 -0.05 -12.40
N VAL A 260 1.76 -1.20 -12.61
CA VAL A 260 1.20 -1.57 -13.91
C VAL A 260 0.10 -0.59 -14.33
N PHE A 261 -0.82 -0.28 -13.41
CA PHE A 261 -1.89 0.68 -13.69
C PHE A 261 -1.35 2.09 -13.88
N ALA A 262 -0.36 2.52 -13.08
CA ALA A 262 0.32 3.81 -13.28
C ALA A 262 0.96 3.91 -14.67
N ALA A 263 1.65 2.85 -15.13
CA ALA A 263 2.25 2.80 -16.45
C ALA A 263 1.22 2.81 -17.58
N ILE A 264 0.10 2.09 -17.44
CA ILE A 264 -1.01 2.10 -18.42
C ILE A 264 -1.62 3.50 -18.51
N ILE A 265 -1.86 4.16 -17.37
CA ILE A 265 -2.44 5.51 -17.33
C ILE A 265 -1.45 6.52 -17.92
N GLY A 266 -0.15 6.40 -17.61
CA GLY A 266 0.90 7.22 -18.22
C GLY A 266 0.95 7.06 -19.74
N TRP A 267 0.82 5.84 -20.24
CA TRP A 267 0.76 5.57 -21.67
C TRP A 267 -0.44 6.27 -22.35
N PHE A 268 -1.63 6.23 -21.75
CA PHE A 268 -2.78 6.99 -22.24
C PHE A 268 -2.57 8.52 -22.16
N ALA A 269 -1.74 8.98 -21.24
CA ALA A 269 -1.33 10.38 -21.14
C ALA A 269 -0.21 10.79 -22.13
N GLY A 270 0.25 9.84 -23.00
CA GLY A 270 1.25 10.10 -24.04
C GLY A 270 2.67 9.67 -23.68
N GLU A 271 2.88 9.01 -22.53
CA GLU A 271 4.18 8.43 -22.19
C GLU A 271 4.46 7.18 -23.04
N SER A 272 5.72 6.96 -23.43
CA SER A 272 6.11 5.77 -24.19
C SER A 272 6.33 4.57 -23.28
N LEU A 273 5.49 3.54 -23.42
CA LEU A 273 5.74 2.27 -22.76
C LEU A 273 6.66 1.42 -23.65
N GLY A 274 7.98 1.43 -23.33
CA GLY A 274 8.95 0.61 -24.06
C GLY A 274 8.71 -0.90 -23.88
N THR A 275 9.36 -1.72 -24.70
CA THR A 275 9.26 -3.20 -24.63
C THR A 275 9.57 -3.74 -23.24
N ALA A 276 10.55 -3.16 -22.54
CA ALA A 276 10.89 -3.51 -21.16
C ALA A 276 9.72 -3.28 -20.19
N GLY A 277 8.98 -2.17 -20.34
CA GLY A 277 7.79 -1.88 -19.54
C GLY A 277 6.67 -2.89 -19.76
N ILE A 278 6.42 -3.30 -21.01
CA ILE A 278 5.42 -4.32 -21.34
C ILE A 278 5.79 -5.67 -20.70
N ILE A 279 7.05 -6.11 -20.86
CA ILE A 279 7.57 -7.35 -20.24
C ILE A 279 7.47 -7.25 -18.72
N GLY A 280 7.82 -6.08 -18.14
CA GLY A 280 7.70 -5.82 -16.71
C GLY A 280 6.28 -5.98 -16.20
N GLY A 281 5.30 -5.40 -16.88
CA GLY A 281 3.88 -5.55 -16.55
C GLY A 281 3.41 -7.01 -16.60
N VAL A 282 3.80 -7.75 -17.65
CA VAL A 282 3.49 -9.18 -17.78
C VAL A 282 4.10 -10.00 -16.64
N LEU A 283 5.34 -9.70 -16.24
CA LEU A 283 5.99 -10.39 -15.11
C LEU A 283 5.29 -10.09 -13.78
N ILE A 284 4.82 -8.86 -13.53
CA ILE A 284 4.07 -8.52 -12.32
C ILE A 284 2.78 -9.33 -12.27
N VAL A 285 2.00 -9.33 -13.35
CA VAL A 285 0.75 -10.13 -13.44
C VAL A 285 1.03 -11.62 -13.27
N GLY A 286 2.06 -12.13 -13.96
CA GLY A 286 2.51 -13.53 -13.84
C GLY A 286 2.93 -13.88 -12.41
N GLY A 287 3.60 -12.97 -11.70
CA GLY A 287 3.99 -13.13 -10.30
C GLY A 287 2.81 -13.27 -9.36
N ILE A 288 1.75 -12.47 -9.57
CA ILE A 288 0.51 -12.56 -8.80
C ILE A 288 -0.15 -13.93 -9.05
N LEU A 289 -0.28 -14.34 -10.31
CA LEU A 289 -0.87 -15.64 -10.66
C LEU A 289 -0.04 -16.80 -10.10
N CYS A 290 1.29 -16.72 -10.15
CA CYS A 290 2.18 -17.73 -9.57
C CYS A 290 2.00 -17.84 -8.05
N GLY A 291 1.83 -16.71 -7.36
CA GLY A 291 1.54 -16.67 -5.93
C GLY A 291 0.18 -17.30 -5.55
N GLU A 292 -0.77 -17.34 -6.50
CA GLU A 292 -2.08 -18.00 -6.32
C GLU A 292 -2.01 -19.52 -6.46
N ILE A 293 -1.04 -20.07 -7.20
CA ILE A 293 -0.89 -21.50 -7.42
C ILE A 293 -0.37 -22.16 -6.14
N ARG A 294 -1.25 -22.89 -5.46
CA ARG A 294 -0.86 -23.75 -4.34
C ARG A 294 -0.26 -25.04 -4.90
N LEU A 295 1.07 -25.12 -4.97
CA LEU A 295 1.73 -26.39 -5.17
C LEU A 295 1.38 -27.32 -3.98
N PRO A 296 0.91 -28.55 -4.24
CA PRO A 296 0.57 -29.49 -3.18
C PRO A 296 1.80 -29.70 -2.28
N ARG A 297 1.65 -29.49 -0.99
CA ARG A 297 2.69 -29.82 -0.01
C ARG A 297 2.96 -31.32 -0.13
N ARG A 298 4.15 -31.70 -0.56
CA ARG A 298 4.63 -33.08 -0.47
C ARG A 298 4.50 -33.49 1.01
N LYS A 299 3.56 -34.40 1.32
CA LYS A 299 3.47 -34.99 2.66
C LYS A 299 4.84 -35.59 2.96
N ALA A 300 5.47 -35.13 4.05
CA ALA A 300 6.64 -35.83 4.57
C ALA A 300 6.26 -37.28 4.77
N ALA A 301 7.04 -38.21 4.20
CA ALA A 301 6.84 -39.61 4.43
C ALA A 301 6.82 -39.91 5.93
N PRO A 302 5.94 -40.78 6.46
CA PRO A 302 5.98 -41.16 7.84
C PRO A 302 7.38 -41.70 8.15
N LYS A 303 8.01 -41.14 9.20
CA LYS A 303 9.21 -41.76 9.74
C LYS A 303 8.82 -43.16 10.18
N GLU A 304 9.28 -44.17 9.46
CA GLU A 304 9.22 -45.55 9.91
C GLU A 304 9.92 -45.61 11.27
N LEU A 305 9.15 -45.91 12.31
CA LEU A 305 9.68 -46.24 13.63
C LEU A 305 10.43 -47.56 13.44
N SER A 306 11.75 -47.49 13.31
CA SER A 306 12.60 -48.66 13.45
C SER A 306 12.51 -49.19 14.87
N SER A 307 11.86 -50.31 14.99
CA SER A 307 11.82 -51.17 16.17
C SER A 307 13.20 -51.59 16.64
#